data_eca69bdfe7291bf492a15f4d360a62be
#
_entry.id   eca69bdfe7291bf492a15f4d360a62be
#
_cell.length_a   1.000
_cell.length_b   1.000
_cell.length_c   1.000
_cell.angle_alpha   90.00
_cell.angle_beta   90.00
_cell.angle_gamma   90.00
#
_symmetry.space_group_name_H-M   'P 1'
#
loop_
_entity.id
_entity.type
_entity.pdbx_description
1 polymer ?
#
loop_
_entity_poly.entity_id
_entity_poly.type
_entity_poly.pdbx_seq_one_letter_code
_entity_poly.pdbx_strand_id
1 'polypeptide(L)'
;NTKNQEDKTIIGDLIDSGDVVVLVIPIDKSAPKGRLILPQQLVLRDILDHHAIGVTCQVEELEETLKRVTPKLVITDSQAFNRVSQIVDKSIHLTSFSILMARLKGSLATVLEGANKLDHLQDGDCILISEGCTHHRQCGDIGTDKLPKWILNYTKKNVTFEFTSGHGFKED
;
A
#
# COMPACT_ATOMS: atom_id res chain seq x y z
N ASN A 1 19.43 -0.35 30.39
CA ASN A 1 18.14 0.29 30.10
C ASN A 1 17.60 -0.21 28.76
N THR A 2 17.06 -1.42 28.79
CA THR A 2 16.27 -1.97 27.67
C THR A 2 14.93 -1.25 27.75
N LYS A 3 14.76 -0.21 26.94
CA LYS A 3 13.41 0.32 26.66
C LYS A 3 12.60 -0.81 26.07
N ASN A 4 11.45 -1.13 26.67
CA ASN A 4 10.41 -1.96 26.08
C ASN A 4 10.14 -1.42 24.66
N GLN A 5 10.71 -2.06 23.64
CA GLN A 5 10.12 -2.05 22.33
C GLN A 5 8.83 -2.87 22.50
N GLU A 6 7.71 -2.20 22.65
CA GLU A 6 6.43 -2.81 22.34
C GLU A 6 6.61 -3.43 20.95
N ASP A 7 6.47 -4.73 20.84
CA ASP A 7 6.58 -5.44 19.58
C ASP A 7 5.50 -4.89 18.66
N LYS A 8 5.90 -3.96 17.78
CA LYS A 8 4.99 -3.31 16.85
C LYS A 8 4.47 -4.36 15.89
N THR A 9 3.28 -4.85 16.12
CA THR A 9 2.58 -5.72 15.19
C THR A 9 2.12 -4.95 13.95
N ILE A 10 2.05 -5.62 12.81
CA ILE A 10 1.58 -5.04 11.54
C ILE A 10 0.05 -5.11 11.47
N ILE A 11 -0.49 -6.30 11.75
CA ILE A 11 -1.93 -6.58 11.72
C ILE A 11 -2.41 -7.36 12.94
N GLY A 12 -1.53 -7.78 13.85
CA GLY A 12 -1.88 -8.65 14.97
C GLY A 12 -2.94 -8.07 15.92
N ASP A 13 -3.09 -6.75 15.96
CA ASP A 13 -4.16 -6.04 16.68
C ASP A 13 -5.47 -5.91 15.88
N LEU A 14 -5.49 -6.35 14.63
CA LEU A 14 -6.65 -6.32 13.72
C LEU A 14 -7.28 -7.72 13.55
N ILE A 15 -6.62 -8.76 14.03
CA ILE A 15 -7.00 -10.16 13.85
C ILE A 15 -6.91 -10.93 15.17
N ASP A 16 -7.69 -11.99 15.27
CA ASP A 16 -7.65 -12.93 16.36
C ASP A 16 -7.09 -14.30 15.89
N SER A 17 -6.68 -15.13 16.83
CA SER A 17 -6.23 -16.50 16.52
C SER A 17 -7.33 -17.28 15.79
N GLY A 18 -6.98 -17.91 14.69
CA GLY A 18 -7.91 -18.64 13.82
C GLY A 18 -8.63 -17.81 12.77
N ASP A 19 -8.52 -16.47 12.80
CA ASP A 19 -9.06 -15.61 11.74
C ASP A 19 -8.40 -15.93 10.40
N VAL A 20 -9.17 -15.78 9.32
CA VAL A 20 -8.68 -15.92 7.95
C VAL A 20 -8.32 -14.55 7.38
N VAL A 21 -7.11 -14.42 6.87
CA VAL A 21 -6.62 -13.23 6.15
C VAL A 21 -6.30 -13.62 4.72
N VAL A 22 -6.91 -12.94 3.75
CA VAL A 22 -6.62 -13.16 2.32
C VAL A 22 -5.62 -12.12 1.84
N LEU A 23 -4.49 -12.59 1.33
CA LEU A 23 -3.44 -11.79 0.70
C LEU A 23 -3.59 -11.87 -0.82
N VAL A 24 -4.01 -10.79 -1.44
CA VAL A 24 -4.14 -10.69 -2.90
C VAL A 24 -2.84 -10.10 -3.46
N ILE A 25 -2.02 -10.95 -4.06
CA ILE A 25 -0.67 -10.62 -4.49
C ILE A 25 -0.58 -10.71 -6.02
N PRO A 26 -0.65 -9.59 -6.74
CA PRO A 26 -0.45 -9.61 -8.19
C PRO A 26 1.00 -9.99 -8.50
N ILE A 27 1.18 -10.80 -9.52
CA ILE A 27 2.53 -11.12 -10.03
C ILE A 27 2.99 -9.97 -10.92
N ASP A 28 3.85 -9.13 -10.37
CA ASP A 28 4.49 -8.07 -11.13
C ASP A 28 5.64 -8.64 -11.99
N LYS A 29 5.64 -8.30 -13.27
CA LYS A 29 6.74 -8.69 -14.20
C LYS A 29 8.07 -8.06 -13.81
N SER A 30 8.05 -6.95 -13.06
CA SER A 30 9.23 -6.25 -12.55
C SER A 30 9.76 -6.85 -11.24
N ALA A 31 8.97 -7.68 -10.55
CA ALA A 31 9.41 -8.33 -9.32
C ALA A 31 10.39 -9.47 -9.62
N PRO A 32 11.40 -9.70 -8.77
CA PRO A 32 12.28 -10.86 -8.93
C PRO A 32 11.48 -12.17 -8.94
N LYS A 33 11.67 -12.99 -9.97
CA LYS A 33 10.99 -14.28 -10.08
C LYS A 33 11.24 -15.15 -8.83
N GLY A 34 10.18 -15.76 -8.34
CA GLY A 34 10.22 -16.67 -7.19
C GLY A 34 10.33 -16.01 -5.83
N ARG A 35 10.10 -14.70 -5.71
CA ARG A 35 10.16 -13.98 -4.41
C ARG A 35 8.90 -13.16 -4.19
N LEU A 36 8.45 -13.17 -2.94
CA LEU A 36 7.56 -12.14 -2.41
C LEU A 36 8.38 -10.91 -2.01
N ILE A 37 7.81 -9.73 -2.16
CA ILE A 37 8.47 -8.50 -1.67
C ILE A 37 8.38 -8.41 -0.14
N LEU A 38 9.28 -7.64 0.46
CA LEU A 38 9.41 -7.57 1.92
C LEU A 38 8.09 -7.25 2.66
N PRO A 39 7.25 -6.29 2.24
CA PRO A 39 5.97 -6.04 2.90
C PRO A 39 5.06 -7.28 2.96
N GLN A 40 5.00 -8.05 1.87
CA GLN A 40 4.19 -9.27 1.79
C GLN A 40 4.71 -10.35 2.73
N GLN A 41 6.04 -10.53 2.79
CA GLN A 41 6.68 -11.48 3.71
C GLN A 41 6.45 -11.10 5.18
N LEU A 42 6.57 -9.82 5.53
CA LEU A 42 6.37 -9.33 6.88
C LEU A 42 4.93 -9.53 7.35
N VAL A 43 3.95 -9.20 6.51
CA VAL A 43 2.54 -9.42 6.83
C VAL A 43 2.23 -10.91 6.97
N LEU A 44 2.72 -11.75 6.07
CA LEU A 44 2.53 -13.21 6.17
C LEU A 44 3.13 -13.76 7.46
N ARG A 45 4.30 -13.27 7.85
CA ARG A 45 4.93 -13.66 9.12
C ARG A 45 4.09 -13.21 10.31
N ASP A 46 3.57 -11.99 10.31
CA ASP A 46 2.75 -11.45 11.39
C ASP A 46 1.42 -12.25 11.56
N ILE A 47 0.80 -12.69 10.45
CA ILE A 47 -0.34 -13.61 10.47
C ILE A 47 -0.01 -14.90 11.24
N LEU A 48 1.14 -15.50 10.94
CA LEU A 48 1.57 -16.76 11.57
C LEU A 48 1.90 -16.57 13.05
N ASP A 49 2.57 -15.47 13.40
CA ASP A 49 2.93 -15.14 14.79
C ASP A 49 1.68 -14.95 15.68
N HIS A 50 0.55 -14.55 15.09
CA HIS A 50 -0.75 -14.38 15.76
C HIS A 50 -1.68 -15.61 15.62
N HIS A 51 -1.15 -16.74 15.16
CA HIS A 51 -1.92 -17.99 14.99
C HIS A 51 -3.16 -17.85 14.09
N ALA A 52 -3.13 -16.92 13.14
CA ALA A 52 -4.17 -16.74 12.13
C ALA A 52 -3.85 -17.53 10.86
N ILE A 53 -4.80 -17.61 9.95
CA ILE A 53 -4.71 -18.38 8.70
C ILE A 53 -4.50 -17.41 7.53
N GLY A 54 -3.36 -17.51 6.84
CA GLY A 54 -3.08 -16.76 5.63
C GLY A 54 -3.46 -17.55 4.37
N VAL A 55 -4.35 -16.99 3.56
CA VAL A 55 -4.68 -17.53 2.23
C VAL A 55 -4.15 -16.55 1.19
N THR A 56 -3.41 -17.05 0.20
CA THR A 56 -2.82 -16.22 -0.87
C THR A 56 -3.43 -16.54 -2.21
N CYS A 57 -3.74 -15.52 -3.00
CA CYS A 57 -4.22 -15.66 -4.37
C CYS A 57 -3.79 -14.45 -5.23
N GLN A 58 -3.92 -14.57 -6.53
CA GLN A 58 -3.86 -13.41 -7.42
C GLN A 58 -5.24 -12.75 -7.53
N VAL A 59 -5.32 -11.63 -8.23
CA VAL A 59 -6.59 -10.89 -8.39
C VAL A 59 -7.62 -11.72 -9.14
N GLU A 60 -7.16 -12.52 -10.08
CA GLU A 60 -7.98 -13.38 -10.95
C GLU A 60 -8.68 -14.50 -10.17
N GLU A 61 -8.05 -15.03 -9.12
CA GLU A 61 -8.61 -16.10 -8.27
C GLU A 61 -9.37 -15.58 -7.05
N LEU A 62 -9.40 -14.26 -6.82
CA LEU A 62 -9.96 -13.68 -5.61
C LEU A 62 -11.44 -14.02 -5.43
N GLU A 63 -12.26 -13.86 -6.48
CA GLU A 63 -13.68 -14.16 -6.41
C GLU A 63 -13.95 -15.62 -6.02
N GLU A 64 -13.21 -16.55 -6.61
CA GLU A 64 -13.33 -17.97 -6.28
C GLU A 64 -12.79 -18.29 -4.88
N THR A 65 -11.75 -17.58 -4.44
CA THR A 65 -11.22 -17.70 -3.07
C THR A 65 -12.26 -17.27 -2.04
N LEU A 66 -12.94 -16.14 -2.27
CA LEU A 66 -13.96 -15.62 -1.36
C LEU A 66 -15.22 -16.49 -1.27
N LYS A 67 -15.49 -17.34 -2.28
CA LYS A 67 -16.53 -18.37 -2.18
C LYS A 67 -16.17 -19.52 -1.23
N ARG A 68 -14.90 -19.74 -1.01
CA ARG A 68 -14.38 -20.87 -0.19
C ARG A 68 -14.03 -20.48 1.24
N VAL A 69 -13.68 -19.21 1.47
CA VAL A 69 -13.30 -18.71 2.78
C VAL A 69 -13.99 -17.39 3.10
N THR A 70 -14.29 -17.17 4.36
CA THR A 70 -14.83 -15.91 4.88
C THR A 70 -13.70 -15.17 5.60
N PRO A 71 -13.00 -14.23 4.96
CA PRO A 71 -11.89 -13.55 5.59
C PRO A 71 -12.35 -12.46 6.55
N LYS A 72 -11.60 -12.28 7.63
CA LYS A 72 -11.68 -11.11 8.52
C LYS A 72 -11.12 -9.88 7.84
N LEU A 73 -10.05 -10.07 7.05
CA LEU A 73 -9.29 -9.01 6.42
C LEU A 73 -8.78 -9.46 5.05
N VAL A 74 -8.88 -8.57 4.07
CA VAL A 74 -8.25 -8.73 2.74
C VAL A 74 -7.16 -7.67 2.60
N ILE A 75 -5.98 -8.08 2.14
CA ILE A 75 -4.81 -7.21 1.97
C ILE A 75 -4.30 -7.34 0.54
N THR A 76 -4.05 -6.23 -0.13
CA THR A 76 -3.56 -6.23 -1.52
C THR A 76 -2.49 -5.18 -1.77
N ASP A 77 -1.86 -5.22 -2.92
CA ASP A 77 -0.98 -4.16 -3.39
C ASP A 77 -1.78 -2.94 -3.83
N SER A 78 -1.23 -1.74 -3.64
CA SER A 78 -1.88 -0.48 -4.01
C SER A 78 -2.26 -0.42 -5.49
N GLN A 79 -1.50 -1.05 -6.37
CA GLN A 79 -1.78 -1.09 -7.81
C GLN A 79 -3.01 -1.93 -8.15
N ALA A 80 -3.31 -2.97 -7.37
CA ALA A 80 -4.46 -3.84 -7.55
C ALA A 80 -5.69 -3.38 -6.74
N PHE A 81 -5.53 -2.40 -5.83
CA PHE A 81 -6.54 -2.01 -4.85
C PHE A 81 -7.91 -1.71 -5.47
N ASN A 82 -7.93 -0.94 -6.56
CA ASN A 82 -9.19 -0.58 -7.23
C ASN A 82 -9.94 -1.81 -7.77
N ARG A 83 -9.23 -2.77 -8.39
CA ARG A 83 -9.86 -4.01 -8.89
C ARG A 83 -10.35 -4.88 -7.73
N VAL A 84 -9.53 -5.04 -6.70
CA VAL A 84 -9.85 -5.84 -5.51
C VAL A 84 -11.05 -5.25 -4.77
N SER A 85 -11.14 -3.92 -4.63
CA SER A 85 -12.26 -3.24 -3.96
C SER A 85 -13.61 -3.40 -4.67
N GLN A 86 -13.61 -3.74 -5.95
CA GLN A 86 -14.84 -4.04 -6.71
C GLN A 86 -15.31 -5.49 -6.51
N ILE A 87 -14.44 -6.39 -6.06
CA ILE A 87 -14.72 -7.81 -5.85
C ILE A 87 -15.07 -8.09 -4.38
N VAL A 88 -14.36 -7.43 -3.45
CA VAL A 88 -14.54 -7.65 -2.02
C VAL A 88 -15.82 -6.97 -1.54
N ASP A 89 -16.66 -7.74 -0.84
CA ASP A 89 -17.87 -7.18 -0.23
C ASP A 89 -17.55 -6.10 0.80
N LYS A 90 -18.37 -5.07 0.88
CA LYS A 90 -18.17 -3.92 1.78
C LYS A 90 -18.18 -4.27 3.28
N SER A 91 -18.71 -5.43 3.64
CA SER A 91 -18.70 -5.95 5.01
C SER A 91 -17.32 -6.51 5.41
N ILE A 92 -16.45 -6.80 4.45
CA ILE A 92 -15.10 -7.34 4.67
C ILE A 92 -14.11 -6.18 4.70
N HIS A 93 -13.26 -6.15 5.73
CA HIS A 93 -12.22 -5.14 5.81
C HIS A 93 -11.19 -5.32 4.70
N LEU A 94 -10.87 -4.23 4.00
CA LEU A 94 -9.87 -4.20 2.92
C LEU A 94 -8.81 -3.15 3.21
N THR A 95 -7.55 -3.52 3.07
CA THR A 95 -6.40 -2.60 3.19
C THR A 95 -5.31 -2.93 2.17
N SER A 96 -4.23 -2.17 2.16
CA SER A 96 -3.06 -2.45 1.32
C SER A 96 -1.79 -2.64 2.14
N PHE A 97 -0.83 -3.38 1.56
CA PHE A 97 0.51 -3.53 2.16
C PHE A 97 1.17 -2.16 2.44
N SER A 98 0.98 -1.19 1.55
CA SER A 98 1.54 0.16 1.73
C SER A 98 0.96 0.90 2.94
N ILE A 99 -0.36 0.80 3.16
CA ILE A 99 -1.02 1.38 4.33
C ILE A 99 -0.51 0.73 5.62
N LEU A 100 -0.39 -0.60 5.64
CA LEU A 100 0.14 -1.34 6.78
C LEU A 100 1.60 -0.96 7.09
N MET A 101 2.43 -0.78 6.06
CA MET A 101 3.81 -0.34 6.25
C MET A 101 3.90 1.11 6.75
N ALA A 102 3.03 2.01 6.29
CA ALA A 102 2.94 3.37 6.82
C ALA A 102 2.52 3.36 8.30
N ARG A 103 1.57 2.50 8.66
CA ARG A 103 1.16 2.28 10.05
C ARG A 103 2.31 1.77 10.93
N LEU A 104 3.01 0.72 10.48
CA LEU A 104 4.16 0.15 11.19
C LEU A 104 5.27 1.19 11.44
N LYS A 105 5.53 2.04 10.46
CA LYS A 105 6.51 3.12 10.57
C LYS A 105 6.04 4.30 11.44
N GLY A 106 4.80 4.32 11.87
CA GLY A 106 4.21 5.39 12.67
C GLY A 106 3.88 6.66 11.89
N SER A 107 3.84 6.61 10.56
CA SER A 107 3.59 7.77 9.68
C SER A 107 2.17 7.81 9.11
N LEU A 108 1.29 6.87 9.46
CA LEU A 108 -0.04 6.76 8.84
C LEU A 108 -0.88 8.02 9.05
N ALA A 109 -0.90 8.61 10.25
CA ALA A 109 -1.65 9.83 10.53
C ALA A 109 -1.18 10.99 9.64
N THR A 110 0.13 11.20 9.53
CA THR A 110 0.74 12.22 8.66
C THR A 110 0.41 11.99 7.18
N VAL A 111 0.44 10.72 6.75
CA VAL A 111 0.09 10.36 5.36
C VAL A 111 -1.39 10.65 5.08
N LEU A 112 -2.29 10.33 6.01
CA LEU A 112 -3.72 10.63 5.87
C LEU A 112 -3.98 12.14 5.86
N GLU A 113 -3.33 12.90 6.74
CA GLU A 113 -3.41 14.36 6.74
C GLU A 113 -2.92 14.94 5.40
N GLY A 114 -1.78 14.44 4.90
CA GLY A 114 -1.25 14.83 3.59
C GLY A 114 -2.20 14.49 2.44
N ALA A 115 -2.82 13.31 2.45
CA ALA A 115 -3.80 12.93 1.44
C ALA A 115 -5.04 13.84 1.44
N ASN A 116 -5.54 14.25 2.61
CA ASN A 116 -6.66 15.18 2.72
C ASN A 116 -6.36 16.56 2.13
N LYS A 117 -5.08 16.96 2.03
CA LYS A 117 -4.70 18.22 1.40
C LYS A 117 -4.93 18.24 -0.10
N LEU A 118 -5.01 17.07 -0.76
CA LEU A 118 -5.36 16.99 -2.17
C LEU A 118 -6.75 17.55 -2.47
N ASP A 119 -7.67 17.48 -1.52
CA ASP A 119 -9.04 18.02 -1.64
C ASP A 119 -9.07 19.57 -1.64
N HIS A 120 -8.00 20.17 -1.16
CA HIS A 120 -7.86 21.63 -1.02
C HIS A 120 -7.00 22.30 -2.10
N LEU A 121 -6.49 21.50 -3.06
CA LEU A 121 -5.69 22.04 -4.17
C LEU A 121 -6.49 23.02 -5.04
N GLN A 122 -5.80 24.06 -5.51
CA GLN A 122 -6.35 25.07 -6.39
C GLN A 122 -5.68 24.99 -7.77
N ASP A 123 -6.34 25.56 -8.78
CA ASP A 123 -5.71 25.75 -10.10
C ASP A 123 -4.49 26.64 -9.98
N GLY A 124 -3.37 26.20 -10.54
CA GLY A 124 -2.08 26.90 -10.49
C GLY A 124 -1.17 26.44 -9.35
N ASP A 125 -1.61 25.59 -8.43
CA ASP A 125 -0.74 25.03 -7.41
C ASP A 125 0.38 24.18 -8.01
N CYS A 126 1.53 24.16 -7.33
CA CYS A 126 2.68 23.34 -7.69
C CYS A 126 2.87 22.21 -6.66
N ILE A 127 2.95 20.97 -7.14
CA ILE A 127 3.15 19.79 -6.30
C ILE A 127 4.57 19.28 -6.51
N LEU A 128 5.34 19.23 -5.43
CA LEU A 128 6.67 18.63 -5.42
C LEU A 128 6.57 17.13 -5.17
N ILE A 129 7.04 16.32 -6.11
CA ILE A 129 7.18 14.87 -5.96
C ILE A 129 8.65 14.55 -5.70
N SER A 130 8.92 14.06 -4.49
CA SER A 130 10.28 13.77 -4.01
C SER A 130 10.49 12.26 -3.88
N GLU A 131 11.47 11.73 -4.61
CA GLU A 131 11.83 10.31 -4.54
C GLU A 131 13.12 10.11 -3.75
N GLY A 132 13.04 9.35 -2.66
CA GLY A 132 14.22 9.05 -1.82
C GLY A 132 15.20 8.04 -2.42
N CYS A 133 14.92 7.45 -3.58
CA CYS A 133 15.77 6.45 -4.23
C CYS A 133 16.40 6.99 -5.53
N THR A 134 17.57 6.42 -5.89
CA THR A 134 18.32 6.76 -7.11
C THR A 134 18.18 5.69 -8.20
N HIS A 135 17.13 4.88 -8.18
CA HIS A 135 16.91 3.83 -9.17
C HIS A 135 16.71 4.43 -10.56
N HIS A 136 17.19 3.72 -11.58
CA HIS A 136 16.88 4.08 -12.96
C HIS A 136 15.35 4.05 -13.17
N ARG A 137 14.79 5.20 -13.54
CA ARG A 137 13.37 5.33 -13.84
C ARG A 137 13.01 4.45 -15.04
N GLN A 138 12.02 3.61 -14.85
CA GLN A 138 11.45 2.80 -15.92
C GLN A 138 10.24 3.48 -16.53
N CYS A 139 9.88 3.10 -17.76
CA CYS A 139 8.66 3.55 -18.40
C CYS A 139 7.44 3.17 -17.53
N GLY A 140 6.58 4.13 -17.19
CA GLY A 140 5.44 3.89 -16.30
C GLY A 140 5.80 3.93 -14.81
N ASP A 141 6.86 4.63 -14.45
CA ASP A 141 7.27 4.89 -13.08
C ASP A 141 6.13 5.49 -12.23
N ILE A 142 6.09 5.10 -10.94
CA ILE A 142 5.01 5.53 -10.03
C ILE A 142 5.11 7.03 -9.77
N GLY A 143 6.28 7.55 -9.46
CA GLY A 143 6.48 8.93 -9.03
C GLY A 143 6.27 9.91 -10.17
N THR A 144 6.88 9.65 -11.32
CA THR A 144 6.94 10.63 -12.42
C THR A 144 5.85 10.48 -13.48
N ASP A 145 5.22 9.31 -13.57
CA ASP A 145 4.18 9.06 -14.58
C ASP A 145 2.79 8.79 -13.97
N LYS A 146 2.70 7.84 -13.03
CA LYS A 146 1.40 7.41 -12.51
C LYS A 146 0.81 8.38 -11.50
N LEU A 147 1.60 8.85 -10.53
CA LEU A 147 1.14 9.71 -9.46
C LEU A 147 0.61 11.05 -9.95
N PRO A 148 1.28 11.78 -10.87
CA PRO A 148 0.73 12.98 -11.48
C PRO A 148 -0.63 12.73 -12.14
N LYS A 149 -0.74 11.65 -12.91
CA LYS A 149 -2.01 11.29 -13.58
C LYS A 149 -3.12 11.00 -12.60
N TRP A 150 -2.82 10.30 -11.50
CA TRP A 150 -3.79 10.02 -10.45
C TRP A 150 -4.26 11.27 -9.74
N ILE A 151 -3.34 12.19 -9.40
CA ILE A 151 -3.67 13.47 -8.76
C ILE A 151 -4.55 14.32 -9.68
N LEU A 152 -4.18 14.49 -10.95
CA LEU A 152 -4.98 15.23 -11.93
C LEU A 152 -6.38 14.61 -12.10
N ASN A 153 -6.44 13.28 -12.18
CA ASN A 153 -7.72 12.57 -12.30
C ASN A 153 -8.59 12.67 -11.06
N TYR A 154 -8.00 12.71 -9.88
CA TYR A 154 -8.72 12.83 -8.62
C TYR A 154 -9.23 14.25 -8.39
N THR A 155 -8.33 15.22 -8.46
CA THR A 155 -8.63 16.62 -8.10
C THR A 155 -9.40 17.36 -9.17
N LYS A 156 -9.23 16.98 -10.45
CA LYS A 156 -9.74 17.71 -11.64
C LYS A 156 -9.25 19.16 -11.69
N LYS A 157 -8.12 19.45 -11.04
CA LYS A 157 -7.48 20.77 -11.00
C LYS A 157 -6.33 20.86 -11.98
N ASN A 158 -6.04 22.06 -12.44
CA ASN A 158 -4.90 22.35 -13.30
C ASN A 158 -3.68 22.70 -12.43
N VAL A 159 -2.97 21.67 -11.97
CA VAL A 159 -1.79 21.78 -11.11
C VAL A 159 -0.52 21.45 -11.90
N THR A 160 0.63 21.97 -11.44
CA THR A 160 1.95 21.68 -11.99
C THR A 160 2.72 20.74 -11.08
N PHE A 161 3.75 20.08 -11.62
CA PHE A 161 4.56 19.13 -10.87
C PHE A 161 6.04 19.46 -10.98
N GLU A 162 6.73 19.49 -9.86
CA GLU A 162 8.18 19.47 -9.78
C GLU A 162 8.65 18.13 -9.25
N PHE A 163 9.83 17.69 -9.69
CA PHE A 163 10.38 16.38 -9.34
C PHE A 163 11.80 16.53 -8.80
N THR A 164 12.05 15.87 -7.67
CA THR A 164 13.41 15.73 -7.11
C THR A 164 13.69 14.26 -6.80
N SER A 165 14.95 13.84 -6.94
CA SER A 165 15.37 12.47 -6.61
C SER A 165 16.82 12.45 -6.16
N GLY A 166 17.14 11.58 -5.21
CA GLY A 166 18.50 11.35 -4.73
C GLY A 166 19.18 12.63 -4.25
N HIS A 167 20.27 13.04 -4.91
CA HIS A 167 21.03 14.25 -4.59
C HIS A 167 20.43 15.55 -5.14
N GLY A 168 19.27 15.49 -5.78
CA GLY A 168 18.61 16.66 -6.35
C GLY A 168 17.76 17.49 -5.36
N PHE A 169 17.79 17.15 -4.09
CA PHE A 169 17.16 17.95 -3.04
C PHE A 169 17.95 19.26 -2.89
N LYS A 170 17.26 20.39 -2.95
CA LYS A 170 17.86 21.70 -2.63
C LYS A 170 18.15 21.71 -1.13
N GLU A 171 19.37 22.04 -0.76
CA GLU A 171 19.71 22.42 0.62
C GLU A 171 19.08 23.79 0.88
N ASP A 172 18.34 23.92 1.98
CA ASP A 172 17.77 25.18 2.44
C ASP A 172 18.87 26.15 2.91
#